data_b0ff013141bcadb0a9c61501dd3369b0
#
_entry.id   b0ff013141bcadb0a9c61501dd3369b0
#
_cell.length_a   1.000
_cell.length_b   1.000
_cell.length_c   1.000
_cell.angle_alpha   90.00
_cell.angle_beta   90.00
_cell.angle_gamma   90.00
#
_symmetry.space_group_name_H-M   'P 1'
#
loop_
_entity.id
_entity.type
_entity.pdbx_description
1 polymer ?
#
loop_
_entity_poly.entity_id
_entity_poly.type
_entity_poly.pdbx_seq_one_letter_code
_entity_poly.pdbx_strand_id
1 'polypeptide(L)'
;MSVAPAGTALAGGADGPRALRPFLDTVLDALTTGAQDRSGPLPPGGPDAVARAVRDACLPLLPEQGAGPHTALRTLVHTLAAGAADPADPHCAAHLHCPPLALAAAADLAAGALNPSMDSWDQAPAASELEVLTARALAGLVYPAADQPDALVTTGGTESNQLAVLLAREAPRPPHTTGPLRIVCGANAHHSIHRAAWLLGLPEPLTLPTPDGTLDPATVHTCLTELAGRTGHVLLTATAGTTDAGALDPLPALADLADKHGARFHVDASYGGPLLFSDTHRTALTGLDRAHTVTVDLHKLGWQPVAAGLLAVPTPTTLTPLAHQADYLNADDDTEAGLPDLLGRSLRTTRRPDILKIAVTLKALGRQGLGDLVDRTLTAARTLADLIDAHPGYELHSRPTLTTVLFRPHGADDATLATIRRTLLTEGHAVLGRATTPTGLWLKATLLNPHTQPGDLTTLLKLVEGHTPR
;
A
#
# COMPACT_ATOMS: atom_id res chain seq x y z
N MET A 1 40.98 -1.22 -25.21
CA MET A 1 39.61 -0.83 -24.81
C MET A 1 39.74 0.37 -23.86
N SER A 2 39.16 1.52 -24.22
CA SER A 2 39.14 2.68 -23.32
C SER A 2 38.27 2.36 -22.09
N VAL A 3 38.86 2.43 -20.91
CA VAL A 3 38.12 2.26 -19.67
C VAL A 3 37.22 3.48 -19.54
N ALA A 4 35.90 3.28 -19.50
CA ALA A 4 34.94 4.36 -19.28
C ALA A 4 35.29 5.08 -17.97
N PRO A 5 35.16 6.43 -17.89
CA PRO A 5 35.38 7.15 -16.65
C PRO A 5 34.54 6.56 -15.52
N ALA A 6 35.10 6.49 -14.31
CA ALA A 6 34.36 6.03 -13.14
C ALA A 6 33.08 6.88 -12.98
N GLY A 7 31.91 6.24 -12.95
CA GLY A 7 30.59 6.90 -12.88
C GLY A 7 29.81 6.96 -14.19
N THR A 8 30.40 6.56 -15.33
CA THR A 8 29.71 6.44 -16.63
C THR A 8 29.49 4.99 -17.05
N ALA A 9 29.90 4.02 -16.22
CA ALA A 9 29.68 2.61 -16.47
C ALA A 9 28.19 2.28 -16.43
N LEU A 10 27.74 1.37 -17.32
CA LEU A 10 26.34 0.93 -17.39
C LEU A 10 26.11 -0.26 -16.47
N ALA A 11 24.94 -0.33 -15.84
CA ALA A 11 24.54 -1.43 -14.97
C ALA A 11 24.10 -2.69 -15.75
N GLY A 12 23.69 -2.54 -17.01
CA GLY A 12 23.28 -3.62 -17.90
C GLY A 12 24.45 -4.29 -18.64
N GLY A 13 24.16 -5.41 -19.32
CA GLY A 13 25.13 -6.20 -20.06
C GLY A 13 25.98 -7.12 -19.18
N ALA A 14 26.88 -7.88 -19.80
CA ALA A 14 27.68 -8.90 -19.11
C ALA A 14 28.65 -8.34 -18.05
N ASP A 15 29.15 -7.14 -18.23
CA ASP A 15 30.06 -6.46 -17.31
C ASP A 15 29.36 -5.56 -16.30
N GLY A 16 28.07 -5.28 -16.50
CA GLY A 16 27.27 -4.39 -15.67
C GLY A 16 27.28 -4.74 -14.18
N PRO A 17 27.04 -6.01 -13.79
CA PRO A 17 27.05 -6.41 -12.38
C PRO A 17 28.42 -6.19 -11.69
N ARG A 18 29.53 -6.34 -12.43
CA ARG A 18 30.87 -6.05 -11.91
C ARG A 18 31.08 -4.56 -11.70
N ALA A 19 30.61 -3.74 -12.65
CA ALA A 19 30.69 -2.28 -12.56
C ALA A 19 29.80 -1.71 -11.43
N LEU A 20 28.65 -2.34 -11.18
CA LEU A 20 27.69 -1.93 -10.17
C LEU A 20 28.16 -2.22 -8.73
N ARG A 21 28.87 -3.34 -8.51
CA ARG A 21 29.27 -3.83 -7.16
C ARG A 21 29.94 -2.78 -6.28
N PRO A 22 30.98 -2.02 -6.71
CA PRO A 22 31.63 -1.02 -5.85
C PRO A 22 30.70 0.12 -5.42
N PHE A 23 29.71 0.45 -6.24
CA PHE A 23 28.71 1.46 -5.91
C PHE A 23 27.72 0.93 -4.87
N LEU A 24 27.35 -0.36 -4.97
CA LEU A 24 26.49 -1.00 -3.97
C LEU A 24 27.16 -1.07 -2.59
N ASP A 25 28.46 -1.40 -2.54
CA ASP A 25 29.21 -1.38 -1.29
C ASP A 25 29.14 0.01 -0.64
N THR A 26 29.35 1.08 -1.43
CA THR A 26 29.22 2.47 -0.96
C THR A 26 27.80 2.80 -0.47
N VAL A 27 26.77 2.31 -1.16
CA VAL A 27 25.36 2.52 -0.75
C VAL A 27 25.07 1.82 0.56
N LEU A 28 25.49 0.55 0.73
CA LEU A 28 25.26 -0.22 1.94
C LEU A 28 25.97 0.41 3.16
N ASP A 29 27.21 0.86 2.98
CA ASP A 29 27.95 1.58 4.02
C ASP A 29 27.26 2.89 4.41
N ALA A 30 26.78 3.66 3.43
CA ALA A 30 26.09 4.91 3.65
C ALA A 30 24.72 4.73 4.34
N LEU A 31 23.98 3.68 4.00
CA LEU A 31 22.73 3.31 4.68
C LEU A 31 23.00 2.94 6.14
N THR A 32 24.06 2.16 6.40
CA THR A 32 24.44 1.74 7.75
C THR A 32 24.81 2.94 8.64
N THR A 33 25.71 3.79 8.14
CA THR A 33 26.17 4.96 8.91
C THR A 33 25.06 5.99 9.10
N GLY A 34 24.22 6.23 8.08
CA GLY A 34 23.08 7.15 8.20
C GLY A 34 22.01 6.65 9.18
N ALA A 35 21.75 5.34 9.23
CA ALA A 35 20.84 4.74 10.22
C ALA A 35 21.40 4.88 11.66
N GLN A 36 22.71 4.72 11.85
CA GLN A 36 23.37 4.93 13.15
C GLN A 36 23.25 6.39 13.62
N ASP A 37 23.45 7.35 12.71
CA ASP A 37 23.36 8.78 13.02
C ASP A 37 21.94 9.23 13.35
N ARG A 38 20.91 8.61 12.73
CA ARG A 38 19.50 8.87 13.06
C ARG A 38 19.15 8.47 14.50
N SER A 39 19.65 7.34 14.99
CA SER A 39 19.52 6.80 16.35
C SER A 39 18.08 6.71 16.90
N GLY A 40 17.09 6.34 16.06
CA GLY A 40 15.70 6.18 16.46
C GLY A 40 14.77 6.01 15.26
N PRO A 41 13.43 5.98 15.50
CA PRO A 41 12.45 5.80 14.44
C PRO A 41 12.33 7.00 13.49
N LEU A 42 12.79 8.18 13.93
CA LEU A 42 12.77 9.43 13.16
C LEU A 42 13.92 10.33 13.65
N PRO A 43 14.56 11.14 12.77
CA PRO A 43 15.57 12.10 13.21
C PRO A 43 14.95 13.16 14.14
N PRO A 44 15.64 13.54 15.24
CA PRO A 44 15.16 14.56 16.16
C PRO A 44 15.25 15.97 15.56
N GLY A 45 14.51 16.92 16.12
CA GLY A 45 14.56 18.34 15.78
C GLY A 45 13.55 18.80 14.74
N GLY A 46 12.70 17.89 14.26
CA GLY A 46 11.58 18.21 13.37
C GLY A 46 11.95 18.66 11.96
N PRO A 47 10.97 19.21 11.19
CA PRO A 47 11.15 19.48 9.75
C PRO A 47 12.28 20.45 9.43
N ASP A 48 12.50 21.47 10.24
CA ASP A 48 13.54 22.48 9.99
C ASP A 48 14.94 21.94 10.15
N ALA A 49 15.15 21.02 11.11
CA ALA A 49 16.44 20.37 11.32
C ALA A 49 16.78 19.46 10.12
N VAL A 50 15.84 18.64 9.68
CA VAL A 50 16.00 17.78 8.50
C VAL A 50 16.23 18.63 7.24
N ALA A 51 15.46 19.70 7.05
CA ALA A 51 15.61 20.56 5.88
C ALA A 51 16.98 21.27 5.84
N ARG A 52 17.52 21.69 6.99
CA ARG A 52 18.89 22.24 7.06
C ARG A 52 19.92 21.17 6.70
N ALA A 53 19.87 20.01 7.32
CA ALA A 53 20.81 18.92 7.06
C ALA A 53 20.85 18.52 5.58
N VAL A 54 19.68 18.43 4.94
CA VAL A 54 19.58 18.12 3.50
C VAL A 54 20.19 19.25 2.65
N ARG A 55 19.89 20.51 2.95
CA ARG A 55 20.45 21.65 2.20
C ARG A 55 21.96 21.73 2.34
N ASP A 56 22.48 21.57 3.56
CA ASP A 56 23.92 21.66 3.84
C ASP A 56 24.70 20.54 3.16
N ALA A 57 24.15 19.33 3.11
CA ALA A 57 24.78 18.20 2.47
C ALA A 57 24.65 18.17 0.94
N CYS A 58 23.57 18.71 0.38
CA CYS A 58 23.20 18.49 -1.03
C CYS A 58 23.45 19.70 -1.94
N LEU A 59 23.64 20.92 -1.40
CA LEU A 59 23.78 22.09 -2.26
C LEU A 59 25.26 22.39 -2.61
N PRO A 60 25.54 22.84 -3.84
CA PRO A 60 24.63 22.91 -4.99
C PRO A 60 24.33 21.53 -5.56
N LEU A 61 23.04 21.24 -5.83
CA LEU A 61 22.63 19.93 -6.37
C LEU A 61 23.10 19.69 -7.81
N LEU A 62 23.30 20.75 -8.57
CA LEU A 62 23.87 20.72 -9.93
C LEU A 62 25.14 21.57 -9.97
N PRO A 63 26.29 21.04 -9.49
CA PRO A 63 27.57 21.76 -9.56
C PRO A 63 28.15 21.73 -10.98
N GLU A 64 29.00 22.70 -11.30
CA GLU A 64 29.73 22.75 -12.58
C GLU A 64 30.70 21.56 -12.75
N GLN A 65 31.33 21.16 -11.64
CA GLN A 65 32.20 19.99 -11.56
C GLN A 65 31.63 18.97 -10.57
N GLY A 66 31.43 17.74 -11.04
CA GLY A 66 30.88 16.66 -10.20
C GLY A 66 31.84 16.27 -9.04
N ALA A 67 31.26 15.94 -7.90
CA ALA A 67 32.01 15.49 -6.71
C ALA A 67 32.61 14.08 -6.84
N GLY A 68 32.35 13.39 -7.94
CA GLY A 68 32.70 12.00 -8.16
C GLY A 68 31.65 11.02 -7.60
N PRO A 69 31.54 9.81 -8.19
CA PRO A 69 30.41 8.90 -7.97
C PRO A 69 30.31 8.39 -6.53
N HIS A 70 31.40 7.95 -5.92
CA HIS A 70 31.39 7.46 -4.54
C HIS A 70 31.08 8.54 -3.50
N THR A 71 31.58 9.79 -3.73
CA THR A 71 31.28 10.92 -2.84
C THR A 71 29.80 11.29 -2.93
N ALA A 72 29.26 11.40 -4.16
CA ALA A 72 27.86 11.72 -4.36
C ALA A 72 26.93 10.66 -3.75
N LEU A 73 27.21 9.37 -3.99
CA LEU A 73 26.45 8.27 -3.39
C LEU A 73 26.51 8.31 -1.87
N ARG A 74 27.70 8.39 -1.31
CA ARG A 74 27.89 8.41 0.16
C ARG A 74 27.14 9.57 0.79
N THR A 75 27.32 10.79 0.27
CA THR A 75 26.70 11.99 0.84
C THR A 75 25.18 11.92 0.77
N LEU A 76 24.62 11.64 -0.41
CA LEU A 76 23.17 11.71 -0.60
C LEU A 76 22.45 10.53 0.07
N VAL A 77 22.99 9.31 -0.04
CA VAL A 77 22.39 8.13 0.59
C VAL A 77 22.47 8.20 2.11
N HIS A 78 23.62 8.62 2.66
CA HIS A 78 23.77 8.84 4.09
C HIS A 78 22.78 9.89 4.61
N THR A 79 22.70 11.05 3.95
CA THR A 79 21.78 12.15 4.33
C THR A 79 20.33 11.68 4.29
N LEU A 80 19.95 10.92 3.25
CA LEU A 80 18.61 10.36 3.14
C LEU A 80 18.34 9.35 4.27
N ALA A 81 19.28 8.46 4.57
CA ALA A 81 19.14 7.45 5.62
C ALA A 81 19.08 8.06 7.02
N ALA A 82 19.93 9.06 7.30
CA ALA A 82 19.92 9.79 8.56
C ALA A 82 18.63 10.63 8.75
N GLY A 83 18.09 11.15 7.65
CA GLY A 83 16.87 11.96 7.64
C GLY A 83 15.56 11.18 7.45
N ALA A 84 15.59 9.85 7.29
CA ALA A 84 14.41 9.04 7.01
C ALA A 84 13.63 8.66 8.28
N ALA A 85 12.34 8.37 8.11
CA ALA A 85 11.64 7.51 9.07
C ALA A 85 12.09 6.06 8.88
N ASP A 86 12.20 5.31 9.98
CA ASP A 86 12.58 3.89 9.95
C ASP A 86 11.39 2.98 10.30
N PRO A 87 10.71 2.40 9.32
CA PRO A 87 9.63 1.48 9.61
C PRO A 87 10.09 0.15 10.24
N ALA A 88 11.40 -0.13 10.26
CA ALA A 88 11.97 -1.27 10.98
C ALA A 88 12.14 -1.01 12.48
N ASP A 89 12.12 0.25 12.91
CA ASP A 89 12.04 0.57 14.33
C ASP A 89 10.63 0.30 14.86
N PRO A 90 10.46 -0.48 15.95
CA PRO A 90 9.14 -0.84 16.48
C PRO A 90 8.31 0.37 16.98
N HIS A 91 8.95 1.50 17.24
CA HIS A 91 8.29 2.74 17.64
C HIS A 91 7.87 3.62 16.44
N CYS A 92 8.14 3.19 15.20
CA CYS A 92 7.62 3.82 13.98
C CYS A 92 6.26 3.21 13.61
N ALA A 93 5.19 3.61 14.30
CA ALA A 93 3.89 2.96 14.26
C ALA A 93 2.73 3.89 13.84
N ALA A 94 2.98 4.96 13.07
CA ALA A 94 1.92 5.90 12.70
C ALA A 94 1.09 5.49 11.48
N HIS A 95 1.75 4.90 10.49
CA HIS A 95 1.23 4.75 9.14
C HIS A 95 1.24 3.29 8.67
N LEU A 96 0.50 3.02 7.59
CA LEU A 96 0.58 1.75 6.85
C LEU A 96 1.88 1.72 6.01
N HIS A 97 3.01 1.93 6.67
CA HIS A 97 4.36 1.98 6.12
C HIS A 97 5.18 0.84 6.72
N CYS A 98 5.37 -0.23 5.97
CA CYS A 98 6.08 -1.42 6.43
C CYS A 98 7.60 -1.32 6.18
N PRO A 99 8.43 -1.96 6.98
CA PRO A 99 9.82 -2.23 6.60
C PRO A 99 9.84 -3.22 5.43
N PRO A 100 10.52 -2.91 4.32
CA PRO A 100 10.61 -3.87 3.23
C PRO A 100 11.50 -5.06 3.62
N LEU A 101 11.18 -6.26 3.13
CA LEU A 101 12.07 -7.40 3.24
C LEU A 101 13.36 -7.14 2.46
N ALA A 102 14.51 -7.44 3.05
CA ALA A 102 15.80 -7.30 2.39
C ALA A 102 15.87 -8.06 1.04
N LEU A 103 15.22 -9.24 0.98
CA LEU A 103 15.08 -10.02 -0.23
C LEU A 103 14.32 -9.27 -1.33
N ALA A 104 13.24 -8.58 -0.96
CA ALA A 104 12.43 -7.81 -1.90
C ALA A 104 13.19 -6.57 -2.39
N ALA A 105 13.93 -5.89 -1.50
CA ALA A 105 14.79 -4.76 -1.88
C ALA A 105 15.93 -5.19 -2.83
N ALA A 106 16.52 -6.36 -2.60
CA ALA A 106 17.54 -6.92 -3.50
C ALA A 106 16.97 -7.27 -4.89
N ALA A 107 15.73 -7.80 -4.95
CA ALA A 107 15.05 -8.05 -6.22
C ALA A 107 14.68 -6.75 -6.94
N ASP A 108 14.31 -5.70 -6.20
CA ASP A 108 14.01 -4.38 -6.74
C ASP A 108 15.25 -3.71 -7.38
N LEU A 109 16.44 -3.94 -6.80
CA LEU A 109 17.71 -3.56 -7.41
C LEU A 109 17.90 -4.21 -8.79
N ALA A 110 17.58 -5.50 -8.94
CA ALA A 110 17.72 -6.20 -10.22
C ALA A 110 16.81 -5.58 -11.29
N ALA A 111 15.58 -5.20 -10.93
CA ALA A 111 14.69 -4.46 -11.83
C ALA A 111 15.28 -3.11 -12.26
N GLY A 112 15.95 -2.40 -11.34
CA GLY A 112 16.65 -1.15 -11.65
C GLY A 112 17.87 -1.34 -12.56
N ALA A 113 18.64 -2.40 -12.35
CA ALA A 113 19.84 -2.69 -13.16
C ALA A 113 19.52 -3.15 -14.59
N LEU A 114 18.46 -3.97 -14.76
CA LEU A 114 17.99 -4.44 -16.06
C LEU A 114 17.22 -3.34 -16.83
N ASN A 115 16.51 -2.48 -16.11
CA ASN A 115 15.71 -1.38 -16.62
C ASN A 115 14.78 -1.73 -17.81
N PRO A 116 14.04 -2.84 -17.79
CA PRO A 116 13.11 -3.16 -18.86
C PRO A 116 11.90 -2.20 -18.80
N SER A 117 11.32 -1.88 -19.97
CA SER A 117 10.06 -1.16 -20.06
C SER A 117 8.91 -2.12 -20.37
N MET A 118 7.89 -2.14 -19.52
CA MET A 118 6.73 -3.02 -19.63
C MET A 118 5.63 -2.41 -20.52
N ASP A 119 6.00 -1.71 -21.58
CA ASP A 119 5.08 -1.13 -22.58
C ASP A 119 5.00 -1.95 -23.86
N SER A 120 6.04 -2.72 -24.18
CA SER A 120 6.03 -3.67 -25.29
C SER A 120 6.80 -4.95 -24.93
N TRP A 121 6.44 -6.04 -25.60
CA TRP A 121 7.03 -7.36 -25.30
C TRP A 121 8.52 -7.41 -25.57
N ASP A 122 9.00 -6.82 -26.66
CA ASP A 122 10.41 -6.81 -27.08
C ASP A 122 11.33 -6.07 -26.10
N GLN A 123 10.80 -5.12 -25.32
CA GLN A 123 11.54 -4.41 -24.27
C GLN A 123 11.56 -5.16 -22.92
N ALA A 124 10.61 -6.07 -22.68
CA ALA A 124 10.45 -6.76 -21.41
C ALA A 124 9.95 -8.22 -21.54
N PRO A 125 10.58 -9.08 -22.38
CA PRO A 125 10.02 -10.41 -22.70
C PRO A 125 9.74 -11.27 -21.45
N ALA A 126 10.76 -11.52 -20.65
CA ALA A 126 10.64 -12.35 -19.45
C ALA A 126 9.81 -11.69 -18.33
N ALA A 127 9.89 -10.36 -18.21
CA ALA A 127 9.15 -9.64 -17.18
C ALA A 127 7.64 -9.62 -17.47
N SER A 128 7.24 -9.59 -18.74
CA SER A 128 5.84 -9.66 -19.17
C SER A 128 5.22 -10.99 -18.76
N GLU A 129 5.88 -12.10 -19.03
CA GLU A 129 5.39 -13.42 -18.64
C GLU A 129 5.37 -13.59 -17.12
N LEU A 130 6.42 -13.13 -16.43
CA LEU A 130 6.48 -13.17 -14.97
C LEU A 130 5.33 -12.38 -14.34
N GLU A 131 4.96 -11.23 -14.92
CA GLU A 131 3.82 -10.44 -14.45
C GLU A 131 2.50 -11.21 -14.61
N VAL A 132 2.25 -11.81 -15.76
CA VAL A 132 1.04 -12.61 -16.01
C VAL A 132 0.92 -13.75 -15.02
N LEU A 133 1.98 -14.55 -14.85
CA LEU A 133 1.99 -15.70 -13.94
C LEU A 133 1.76 -15.28 -12.49
N THR A 134 2.44 -14.22 -12.05
CA THR A 134 2.36 -13.76 -10.66
C THR A 134 1.02 -13.07 -10.38
N ALA A 135 0.53 -12.25 -11.30
CA ALA A 135 -0.76 -11.58 -11.19
C ALA A 135 -1.91 -12.59 -11.08
N ARG A 136 -1.90 -13.63 -11.94
CA ARG A 136 -2.89 -14.72 -11.88
C ARG A 136 -2.82 -15.52 -10.60
N ALA A 137 -1.62 -15.84 -10.12
CA ALA A 137 -1.45 -16.54 -8.85
C ALA A 137 -2.03 -15.76 -7.66
N LEU A 138 -1.82 -14.43 -7.62
CA LEU A 138 -2.36 -13.55 -6.59
C LEU A 138 -3.86 -13.35 -6.74
N ALA A 139 -4.35 -13.16 -7.96
CA ALA A 139 -5.80 -13.08 -8.24
C ALA A 139 -6.52 -14.38 -7.87
N GLY A 140 -5.89 -15.54 -8.05
CA GLY A 140 -6.42 -16.84 -7.62
C GLY A 140 -6.59 -16.99 -6.11
N LEU A 141 -5.84 -16.23 -5.29
CA LEU A 141 -6.09 -16.17 -3.85
C LEU A 141 -7.38 -15.38 -3.53
N VAL A 142 -7.66 -14.35 -4.33
CA VAL A 142 -8.86 -13.51 -4.17
C VAL A 142 -10.09 -14.24 -4.72
N TYR A 143 -9.98 -14.90 -5.87
CA TYR A 143 -11.06 -15.56 -6.61
C TYR A 143 -10.79 -17.05 -6.80
N PRO A 144 -10.81 -17.86 -5.73
CA PRO A 144 -10.41 -19.28 -5.81
C PRO A 144 -11.33 -20.16 -6.67
N ALA A 145 -12.57 -19.72 -6.92
CA ALA A 145 -13.52 -20.43 -7.76
C ALA A 145 -13.59 -19.90 -9.20
N ALA A 146 -12.90 -18.81 -9.54
CA ALA A 146 -12.88 -18.27 -10.89
C ALA A 146 -11.99 -19.12 -11.81
N ASP A 147 -12.41 -19.31 -13.05
CA ASP A 147 -11.67 -20.09 -14.04
C ASP A 147 -10.37 -19.41 -14.47
N GLN A 148 -10.44 -18.11 -14.73
CA GLN A 148 -9.30 -17.31 -15.20
C GLN A 148 -9.20 -15.97 -14.45
N PRO A 149 -8.91 -15.97 -13.14
CA PRO A 149 -8.70 -14.73 -12.41
C PRO A 149 -7.43 -14.02 -12.89
N ASP A 150 -7.45 -12.68 -12.89
CA ASP A 150 -6.31 -11.87 -13.31
C ASP A 150 -6.12 -10.65 -12.40
N ALA A 151 -4.98 -9.98 -12.51
CA ALA A 151 -4.74 -8.73 -11.78
C ALA A 151 -3.84 -7.79 -12.59
N LEU A 152 -4.00 -6.49 -12.33
CA LEU A 152 -3.09 -5.45 -12.78
C LEU A 152 -2.11 -5.10 -11.67
N VAL A 153 -0.85 -4.90 -12.03
CA VAL A 153 0.16 -4.35 -11.13
C VAL A 153 0.09 -2.83 -11.17
N THR A 154 -0.12 -2.23 -9.99
CA THR A 154 -0.29 -0.80 -9.81
C THR A 154 0.77 -0.22 -8.86
N THR A 155 0.82 1.11 -8.77
CA THR A 155 1.69 1.80 -7.80
C THR A 155 1.18 1.69 -6.35
N GLY A 156 -0.06 1.26 -6.16
CA GLY A 156 -0.69 1.14 -4.84
C GLY A 156 -2.20 1.33 -4.89
N GLY A 157 -2.85 1.25 -3.73
CA GLY A 157 -4.29 1.30 -3.57
C GLY A 157 -4.96 2.49 -4.24
N THR A 158 -4.31 3.64 -4.28
CA THR A 158 -4.87 4.82 -4.96
C THR A 158 -5.05 4.58 -6.45
N GLU A 159 -4.04 4.10 -7.17
CA GLU A 159 -4.15 3.77 -8.60
C GLU A 159 -5.14 2.61 -8.82
N SER A 160 -5.09 1.59 -7.96
CA SER A 160 -6.03 0.46 -8.04
C SER A 160 -7.49 0.91 -7.88
N ASN A 161 -7.79 1.78 -6.91
CA ASN A 161 -9.13 2.32 -6.71
C ASN A 161 -9.57 3.21 -7.88
N GLN A 162 -8.66 4.00 -8.46
CA GLN A 162 -8.96 4.80 -9.66
C GLN A 162 -9.31 3.90 -10.85
N LEU A 163 -8.54 2.83 -11.06
CA LEU A 163 -8.83 1.83 -12.09
C LEU A 163 -10.15 1.10 -11.84
N ALA A 164 -10.45 0.73 -10.60
CA ALA A 164 -11.72 0.09 -10.24
C ALA A 164 -12.93 0.96 -10.59
N VAL A 165 -12.86 2.26 -10.27
CA VAL A 165 -13.90 3.24 -10.62
C VAL A 165 -13.99 3.44 -12.13
N LEU A 166 -12.85 3.51 -12.84
CA LEU A 166 -12.82 3.57 -14.31
C LEU A 166 -13.49 2.35 -14.93
N LEU A 167 -13.10 1.14 -14.52
CA LEU A 167 -13.68 -0.11 -15.02
C LEU A 167 -15.18 -0.21 -14.72
N ALA A 168 -15.61 0.29 -13.55
CA ALA A 168 -17.03 0.35 -13.23
C ALA A 168 -17.79 1.34 -14.13
N ARG A 169 -17.20 2.49 -14.46
CA ARG A 169 -17.79 3.49 -15.35
C ARG A 169 -17.97 2.96 -16.77
N GLU A 170 -16.95 2.26 -17.28
CA GLU A 170 -16.91 1.73 -18.64
C GLU A 170 -17.64 0.37 -18.79
N ALA A 171 -18.02 -0.26 -17.69
CA ALA A 171 -18.71 -1.54 -17.72
C ALA A 171 -20.06 -1.45 -18.46
N PRO A 172 -20.51 -2.54 -19.09
CA PRO A 172 -21.82 -2.61 -19.72
C PRO A 172 -22.91 -2.13 -18.75
N ARG A 173 -23.77 -1.24 -19.23
CA ARG A 173 -24.87 -0.68 -18.44
C ARG A 173 -26.13 -1.51 -18.58
N PRO A 174 -26.92 -1.68 -17.51
CA PRO A 174 -28.26 -2.27 -17.66
C PRO A 174 -29.11 -1.50 -18.68
N PRO A 175 -29.98 -2.17 -19.39
CA PRO A 175 -30.91 -1.51 -20.32
C PRO A 175 -31.69 -0.39 -19.62
N HIS A 176 -31.95 0.71 -20.33
CA HIS A 176 -32.66 1.88 -19.81
C HIS A 176 -31.97 2.68 -18.71
N THR A 177 -30.70 2.39 -18.41
CA THR A 177 -29.90 3.17 -17.45
C THR A 177 -29.53 4.52 -18.04
N THR A 178 -29.91 5.60 -17.35
CA THR A 178 -29.58 6.99 -17.72
C THR A 178 -28.72 7.64 -16.62
N GLY A 179 -27.80 8.50 -17.03
CA GLY A 179 -26.96 9.25 -16.10
C GLY A 179 -25.59 8.61 -15.82
N PRO A 180 -24.74 9.31 -15.06
CA PRO A 180 -23.39 8.86 -14.73
C PRO A 180 -23.42 7.75 -13.67
N LEU A 181 -22.29 7.03 -13.57
CA LEU A 181 -22.03 6.12 -12.46
C LEU A 181 -22.18 6.85 -11.12
N ARG A 182 -22.89 6.24 -10.19
CA ARG A 182 -23.00 6.70 -8.79
C ARG A 182 -22.17 5.79 -7.90
N ILE A 183 -21.27 6.38 -7.12
CA ILE A 183 -20.44 5.64 -6.16
C ILE A 183 -21.11 5.77 -4.79
N VAL A 184 -21.22 4.65 -4.07
CA VAL A 184 -21.67 4.57 -2.67
C VAL A 184 -20.53 4.00 -1.85
N CYS A 185 -20.11 4.68 -0.77
CA CYS A 185 -19.03 4.23 0.12
C CYS A 185 -19.28 4.67 1.57
N GLY A 186 -18.53 4.11 2.50
CA GLY A 186 -18.55 4.54 3.91
C GLY A 186 -17.82 5.87 4.14
N ALA A 187 -18.17 6.58 5.20
CA ALA A 187 -17.51 7.82 5.61
C ALA A 187 -16.03 7.63 5.95
N ASN A 188 -15.63 6.41 6.28
CA ASN A 188 -14.26 5.98 6.56
C ASN A 188 -13.55 5.34 5.35
N ALA A 189 -14.16 5.36 4.16
CA ALA A 189 -13.51 4.92 2.93
C ALA A 189 -12.28 5.80 2.64
N HIS A 190 -11.25 5.19 2.06
CA HIS A 190 -10.04 5.92 1.73
C HIS A 190 -10.33 7.05 0.73
N HIS A 191 -9.73 8.22 0.94
CA HIS A 191 -9.94 9.43 0.12
C HIS A 191 -9.71 9.21 -1.39
N SER A 192 -8.99 8.14 -1.78
CA SER A 192 -8.76 7.80 -3.20
C SER A 192 -10.06 7.53 -3.97
N ILE A 193 -11.13 7.10 -3.31
CA ILE A 193 -12.44 6.90 -3.94
C ILE A 193 -13.04 8.25 -4.37
N HIS A 194 -13.00 9.25 -3.50
CA HIS A 194 -13.43 10.62 -3.82
C HIS A 194 -12.55 11.23 -4.92
N ARG A 195 -11.22 11.03 -4.84
CA ARG A 195 -10.30 11.50 -5.86
C ARG A 195 -10.49 10.80 -7.20
N ALA A 196 -10.87 9.52 -7.21
CA ALA A 196 -11.19 8.81 -8.44
C ALA A 196 -12.44 9.39 -9.11
N ALA A 197 -13.50 9.68 -8.32
CA ALA A 197 -14.69 10.34 -8.83
C ALA A 197 -14.38 11.72 -9.44
N TRP A 198 -13.62 12.54 -8.70
CA TRP A 198 -13.16 13.85 -9.19
C TRP A 198 -12.33 13.73 -10.49
N LEU A 199 -11.33 12.84 -10.51
CA LEU A 199 -10.45 12.63 -11.67
C LEU A 199 -11.22 12.22 -12.93
N LEU A 200 -12.24 11.38 -12.75
CA LEU A 200 -13.04 10.81 -13.85
C LEU A 200 -14.28 11.65 -14.21
N GLY A 201 -14.44 12.84 -13.62
CA GLY A 201 -15.58 13.73 -13.87
C GLY A 201 -16.92 13.15 -13.43
N LEU A 202 -16.91 12.26 -12.43
CA LEU A 202 -18.12 11.65 -11.86
C LEU A 202 -18.70 12.52 -10.73
N PRO A 203 -19.99 12.37 -10.43
CA PRO A 203 -20.57 12.99 -9.25
C PRO A 203 -19.86 12.56 -7.97
N GLU A 204 -19.87 13.45 -6.96
CA GLU A 204 -19.33 13.15 -5.63
C GLU A 204 -19.93 11.84 -5.10
N PRO A 205 -19.12 10.94 -4.52
CA PRO A 205 -19.60 9.71 -3.90
C PRO A 205 -20.64 9.97 -2.82
N LEU A 206 -21.66 9.14 -2.78
CA LEU A 206 -22.63 9.11 -1.69
C LEU A 206 -21.97 8.43 -0.48
N THR A 207 -21.67 9.25 0.51
CA THR A 207 -20.96 8.83 1.71
C THR A 207 -21.94 8.44 2.78
N LEU A 208 -21.96 7.19 3.19
CA LEU A 208 -22.83 6.66 4.24
C LEU A 208 -22.13 6.72 5.61
N PRO A 209 -22.86 7.04 6.69
CA PRO A 209 -22.28 7.05 8.03
C PRO A 209 -21.79 5.68 8.47
N THR A 210 -20.68 5.65 9.21
CA THR A 210 -20.06 4.43 9.75
C THR A 210 -19.81 4.60 11.25
N PRO A 211 -20.88 4.73 12.09
CA PRO A 211 -20.76 5.05 13.51
C PRO A 211 -19.96 3.99 14.28
N ASP A 212 -20.08 2.73 13.88
CA ASP A 212 -19.36 1.59 14.47
C ASP A 212 -18.09 1.23 13.70
N GLY A 213 -17.59 2.15 12.86
CA GLY A 213 -16.39 1.96 12.06
C GLY A 213 -16.58 1.11 10.79
N THR A 214 -17.81 0.65 10.50
CA THR A 214 -18.14 -0.16 9.31
C THR A 214 -19.44 0.29 8.66
N LEU A 215 -19.63 -0.06 7.38
CA LEU A 215 -20.90 0.14 6.68
C LEU A 215 -22.01 -0.71 7.31
N ASP A 216 -23.13 -0.06 7.62
CA ASP A 216 -24.34 -0.78 8.04
C ASP A 216 -25.13 -1.27 6.82
N PRO A 217 -25.37 -2.59 6.67
CA PRO A 217 -26.12 -3.15 5.54
C PRO A 217 -27.54 -2.57 5.37
N ALA A 218 -28.24 -2.20 6.46
CA ALA A 218 -29.56 -1.63 6.37
C ALA A 218 -29.55 -0.22 5.75
N THR A 219 -28.56 0.59 6.14
CA THR A 219 -28.32 1.92 5.55
C THR A 219 -27.95 1.82 4.07
N VAL A 220 -27.06 0.86 3.72
CA VAL A 220 -26.69 0.59 2.32
C VAL A 220 -27.92 0.16 1.51
N HIS A 221 -28.75 -0.75 2.05
CA HIS A 221 -29.98 -1.20 1.38
C HIS A 221 -30.92 -0.03 1.07
N THR A 222 -31.15 0.85 2.02
CA THR A 222 -31.98 2.04 1.85
C THR A 222 -31.44 2.93 0.71
N CYS A 223 -30.16 3.24 0.75
CA CYS A 223 -29.50 4.05 -0.28
C CYS A 223 -29.59 3.43 -1.66
N LEU A 224 -29.31 2.13 -1.81
CA LEU A 224 -29.39 1.42 -3.09
C LEU A 224 -30.84 1.36 -3.61
N THR A 225 -31.83 1.23 -2.74
CA THR A 225 -33.25 1.26 -3.10
C THR A 225 -33.66 2.63 -3.68
N GLU A 226 -33.19 3.72 -3.07
CA GLU A 226 -33.47 5.08 -3.56
C GLU A 226 -32.78 5.35 -4.91
N LEU A 227 -31.59 4.77 -5.15
CA LEU A 227 -30.85 4.92 -6.38
C LEU A 227 -31.43 4.08 -7.53
N ALA A 228 -31.98 2.90 -7.26
CA ALA A 228 -32.48 1.96 -8.28
C ALA A 228 -33.55 2.60 -9.19
N GLY A 229 -34.38 3.50 -8.65
CA GLY A 229 -35.37 4.24 -9.42
C GLY A 229 -34.85 5.44 -10.21
N ARG A 230 -33.58 5.82 -10.05
CA ARG A 230 -33.03 7.09 -10.59
C ARG A 230 -31.89 6.92 -11.59
N THR A 231 -30.96 6.00 -11.36
CA THR A 231 -29.73 5.90 -12.17
C THR A 231 -29.44 4.49 -12.68
N GLY A 232 -29.74 3.44 -11.92
CA GLY A 232 -29.49 2.04 -12.29
C GLY A 232 -28.02 1.66 -12.53
N HIS A 233 -27.07 2.59 -12.37
CA HIS A 233 -25.64 2.36 -12.57
C HIS A 233 -24.89 2.79 -11.30
N VAL A 234 -24.60 1.82 -10.44
CA VAL A 234 -24.05 2.05 -9.11
C VAL A 234 -22.80 1.21 -8.89
N LEU A 235 -21.79 1.81 -8.26
CA LEU A 235 -20.65 1.13 -7.67
C LEU A 235 -20.78 1.22 -6.15
N LEU A 236 -21.01 0.08 -5.49
CA LEU A 236 -20.86 -0.06 -4.05
C LEU A 236 -19.42 -0.35 -3.73
N THR A 237 -18.78 0.49 -2.91
CA THR A 237 -17.40 0.31 -2.45
C THR A 237 -17.38 -0.02 -0.96
N ALA A 238 -16.88 -1.20 -0.62
CA ALA A 238 -16.60 -1.61 0.74
C ALA A 238 -15.10 -1.52 1.05
N THR A 239 -14.74 -1.45 2.33
CA THR A 239 -13.35 -1.40 2.79
C THR A 239 -13.03 -2.63 3.65
N ALA A 240 -12.00 -3.38 3.26
CA ALA A 240 -11.44 -4.46 4.06
C ALA A 240 -10.12 -4.00 4.71
N GLY A 241 -10.25 -3.29 5.81
CA GLY A 241 -9.16 -2.64 6.55
C GLY A 241 -9.17 -1.13 6.40
N THR A 242 -9.98 -0.45 7.21
CA THR A 242 -10.02 1.02 7.23
C THR A 242 -8.71 1.60 7.72
N THR A 243 -8.31 2.77 7.19
CA THR A 243 -7.02 3.41 7.50
C THR A 243 -6.88 3.75 8.99
N ASP A 244 -7.97 4.13 9.65
CA ASP A 244 -7.91 4.64 11.02
C ASP A 244 -8.02 3.56 12.09
N ALA A 245 -8.76 2.47 11.84
CA ALA A 245 -9.01 1.43 12.83
C ALA A 245 -8.72 0.01 12.34
N GLY A 246 -8.46 -0.19 11.05
CA GLY A 246 -8.32 -1.53 10.48
C GLY A 246 -9.63 -2.32 10.48
N ALA A 247 -10.79 -1.64 10.52
CA ALA A 247 -12.09 -2.30 10.52
C ALA A 247 -12.38 -2.95 9.16
N LEU A 248 -13.15 -4.04 9.17
CA LEU A 248 -13.58 -4.77 7.99
C LEU A 248 -15.09 -4.60 7.82
N ASP A 249 -15.51 -4.09 6.69
CA ASP A 249 -16.93 -4.03 6.34
C ASP A 249 -17.53 -5.45 6.23
N PRO A 250 -18.83 -5.63 6.47
CA PRO A 250 -19.52 -6.92 6.41
C PRO A 250 -19.69 -7.39 4.95
N LEU A 251 -18.58 -7.82 4.31
CA LEU A 251 -18.49 -8.12 2.89
C LEU A 251 -19.60 -9.04 2.35
N PRO A 252 -19.97 -10.16 3.06
CA PRO A 252 -21.02 -11.05 2.55
C PRO A 252 -22.37 -10.33 2.41
N ALA A 253 -22.77 -9.56 3.43
CA ALA A 253 -24.04 -8.84 3.39
C ALA A 253 -24.05 -7.72 2.35
N LEU A 254 -22.91 -7.03 2.15
CA LEU A 254 -22.77 -5.98 1.13
C LEU A 254 -22.77 -6.57 -0.27
N ALA A 255 -22.17 -7.74 -0.49
CA ALA A 255 -22.22 -8.46 -1.74
C ALA A 255 -23.66 -8.89 -2.09
N ASP A 256 -24.42 -9.43 -1.09
CA ASP A 256 -25.84 -9.78 -1.29
C ASP A 256 -26.68 -8.56 -1.71
N LEU A 257 -26.39 -7.40 -1.14
CA LEU A 257 -27.06 -6.15 -1.51
C LEU A 257 -26.65 -5.67 -2.90
N ALA A 258 -25.38 -5.76 -3.25
CA ALA A 258 -24.92 -5.43 -4.58
C ALA A 258 -25.62 -6.29 -5.65
N ASP A 259 -25.66 -7.61 -5.46
CA ASP A 259 -26.36 -8.54 -6.35
C ASP A 259 -27.86 -8.24 -6.44
N LYS A 260 -28.52 -8.04 -5.29
CA LYS A 260 -29.95 -7.73 -5.21
C LYS A 260 -30.34 -6.47 -5.98
N HIS A 261 -29.49 -5.44 -5.96
CA HIS A 261 -29.76 -4.15 -6.59
C HIS A 261 -29.09 -3.99 -7.96
N GLY A 262 -28.37 -5.02 -8.46
CA GLY A 262 -27.62 -4.95 -9.71
C GLY A 262 -26.48 -3.92 -9.68
N ALA A 263 -25.96 -3.61 -8.50
CA ALA A 263 -24.82 -2.72 -8.34
C ALA A 263 -23.50 -3.47 -8.59
N ARG A 264 -22.53 -2.79 -9.16
CA ARG A 264 -21.16 -3.32 -9.17
C ARG A 264 -20.58 -3.23 -7.75
N PHE A 265 -19.75 -4.18 -7.39
CA PHE A 265 -19.15 -4.27 -6.06
C PHE A 265 -17.62 -4.18 -6.17
N HIS A 266 -17.04 -3.22 -5.48
CA HIS A 266 -15.60 -3.05 -5.32
C HIS A 266 -15.21 -3.18 -3.86
N VAL A 267 -14.09 -3.85 -3.57
CA VAL A 267 -13.54 -3.92 -2.22
C VAL A 267 -12.14 -3.32 -2.20
N ASP A 268 -11.97 -2.23 -1.47
CA ASP A 268 -10.65 -1.72 -1.11
C ASP A 268 -10.07 -2.56 0.04
N ALA A 269 -9.30 -3.58 -0.32
CA ALA A 269 -8.56 -4.44 0.60
C ALA A 269 -7.06 -4.10 0.63
N SER A 270 -6.69 -2.85 0.33
CA SER A 270 -5.29 -2.39 0.35
C SER A 270 -4.58 -2.74 1.64
N TYR A 271 -5.27 -2.70 2.77
CA TYR A 271 -4.71 -3.04 4.07
C TYR A 271 -4.97 -4.49 4.46
N GLY A 272 -6.21 -4.95 4.39
CA GLY A 272 -6.59 -6.28 4.87
C GLY A 272 -6.35 -7.41 3.86
N GLY A 273 -6.15 -7.11 2.58
CA GLY A 273 -5.98 -8.13 1.53
C GLY A 273 -4.93 -9.20 1.84
N PRO A 274 -3.75 -8.86 2.39
CA PRO A 274 -2.76 -9.85 2.75
C PRO A 274 -3.16 -10.87 3.84
N LEU A 275 -4.29 -10.71 4.52
CA LEU A 275 -4.87 -11.78 5.34
C LEU A 275 -5.12 -13.07 4.53
N LEU A 276 -5.26 -12.97 3.20
CA LEU A 276 -5.40 -14.13 2.30
C LEU A 276 -4.21 -15.11 2.39
N PHE A 277 -3.04 -14.64 2.82
CA PHE A 277 -1.89 -15.52 3.04
C PHE A 277 -2.00 -16.35 4.31
N SER A 278 -2.73 -15.88 5.33
CA SER A 278 -2.88 -16.55 6.63
C SER A 278 -3.98 -17.60 6.61
N ASP A 279 -3.68 -18.82 7.03
CA ASP A 279 -4.70 -19.86 7.21
C ASP A 279 -5.62 -19.54 8.39
N THR A 280 -5.13 -18.82 9.39
CA THR A 280 -5.89 -18.45 10.59
C THR A 280 -6.85 -17.29 10.34
N HIS A 281 -6.45 -16.31 9.52
CA HIS A 281 -7.16 -15.03 9.44
C HIS A 281 -7.89 -14.79 8.11
N ARG A 282 -7.63 -15.58 7.06
CA ARG A 282 -8.26 -15.37 5.73
C ARG A 282 -9.79 -15.42 5.75
N THR A 283 -10.40 -16.15 6.71
CA THR A 283 -11.86 -16.23 6.85
C THR A 283 -12.50 -14.89 7.21
N ALA A 284 -11.75 -13.93 7.74
CA ALA A 284 -12.22 -12.57 7.97
C ALA A 284 -12.55 -11.83 6.66
N LEU A 285 -12.04 -12.32 5.51
CA LEU A 285 -12.31 -11.79 4.18
C LEU A 285 -13.39 -12.58 3.42
N THR A 286 -14.19 -13.40 4.10
CA THR A 286 -15.32 -14.12 3.47
C THR A 286 -16.20 -13.14 2.68
N GLY A 287 -16.54 -13.46 1.42
CA GLY A 287 -17.30 -12.61 0.51
C GLY A 287 -16.44 -11.67 -0.35
N LEU A 288 -15.12 -11.62 -0.14
CA LEU A 288 -14.20 -10.85 -0.97
C LEU A 288 -14.23 -11.29 -2.44
N ASP A 289 -14.35 -12.59 -2.67
CA ASP A 289 -14.42 -13.26 -3.97
C ASP A 289 -15.69 -12.92 -4.78
N ARG A 290 -16.68 -12.28 -4.16
CA ARG A 290 -17.89 -11.79 -4.82
C ARG A 290 -17.72 -10.40 -5.43
N ALA A 291 -16.63 -9.71 -5.14
CA ALA A 291 -16.37 -8.39 -5.68
C ALA A 291 -16.02 -8.45 -7.19
N HIS A 292 -16.45 -7.46 -7.95
CA HIS A 292 -16.05 -7.31 -9.35
C HIS A 292 -14.59 -6.86 -9.49
N THR A 293 -14.08 -6.15 -8.48
CA THR A 293 -12.70 -5.69 -8.41
C THR A 293 -12.25 -5.64 -6.95
N VAL A 294 -10.99 -6.02 -6.69
CA VAL A 294 -10.39 -5.98 -5.35
C VAL A 294 -9.02 -5.31 -5.41
N THR A 295 -8.82 -4.29 -4.59
CA THR A 295 -7.52 -3.64 -4.41
C THR A 295 -6.73 -4.32 -3.30
N VAL A 296 -5.43 -4.60 -3.53
CA VAL A 296 -4.51 -5.16 -2.52
C VAL A 296 -3.17 -4.43 -2.58
N ASP A 297 -2.61 -4.04 -1.42
CA ASP A 297 -1.26 -3.44 -1.34
C ASP A 297 -0.27 -4.37 -0.65
N LEU A 298 0.73 -4.84 -1.41
CA LEU A 298 1.81 -5.66 -0.85
C LEU A 298 2.93 -4.80 -0.23
N HIS A 299 2.95 -3.48 -0.44
CA HIS A 299 3.83 -2.55 0.26
C HIS A 299 3.28 -2.10 1.65
N LYS A 300 2.24 -2.80 2.15
CA LYS A 300 1.72 -2.73 3.52
C LYS A 300 2.00 -4.06 4.23
N LEU A 301 1.02 -4.92 4.43
CA LEU A 301 1.19 -6.26 5.02
C LEU A 301 1.76 -7.32 4.05
N GLY A 302 2.57 -6.91 3.09
CA GLY A 302 3.30 -7.79 2.17
C GLY A 302 4.79 -7.47 2.16
N TRP A 303 5.21 -6.47 2.92
CA TRP A 303 6.61 -6.08 3.14
C TRP A 303 7.42 -5.86 1.88
N GLN A 304 6.76 -5.38 0.82
CA GLN A 304 7.43 -5.02 -0.42
C GLN A 304 7.89 -3.55 -0.40
N PRO A 305 9.01 -3.22 -1.04
CA PRO A 305 9.30 -1.82 -1.39
C PRO A 305 8.15 -1.21 -2.22
N VAL A 306 7.84 0.07 -1.99
CA VAL A 306 6.91 0.83 -2.84
C VAL A 306 7.52 0.94 -4.24
N ALA A 307 6.78 0.74 -5.32
CA ALA A 307 5.36 0.47 -5.48
C ALA A 307 5.08 -1.04 -5.55
N ALA A 308 3.98 -1.49 -4.93
CA ALA A 308 3.55 -2.89 -5.00
C ALA A 308 2.05 -3.01 -4.69
N GLY A 309 1.23 -2.41 -5.55
CA GLY A 309 -0.23 -2.53 -5.51
C GLY A 309 -0.75 -3.48 -6.58
N LEU A 310 -1.95 -3.98 -6.37
CA LEU A 310 -2.68 -4.87 -7.28
C LEU A 310 -4.14 -4.46 -7.37
N LEU A 311 -4.71 -4.58 -8.57
CA LEU A 311 -6.15 -4.61 -8.78
C LEU A 311 -6.52 -5.97 -9.34
N ALA A 312 -7.12 -6.83 -8.52
CA ALA A 312 -7.56 -8.17 -8.91
C ALA A 312 -8.98 -8.14 -9.49
N VAL A 313 -9.21 -9.00 -10.49
CA VAL A 313 -10.48 -9.18 -11.21
C VAL A 313 -10.77 -10.67 -11.39
N PRO A 314 -12.08 -11.09 -11.41
CA PRO A 314 -12.43 -12.50 -11.55
C PRO A 314 -12.21 -13.04 -12.97
N THR A 315 -12.11 -12.16 -13.97
CA THR A 315 -11.90 -12.52 -15.38
C THR A 315 -11.15 -11.41 -16.12
N PRO A 316 -10.26 -11.75 -17.08
CA PRO A 316 -9.55 -10.77 -17.89
C PRO A 316 -10.49 -9.85 -18.71
N THR A 317 -11.68 -10.32 -19.04
CA THR A 317 -12.69 -9.51 -19.76
C THR A 317 -13.12 -8.26 -19.01
N THR A 318 -12.98 -8.24 -17.69
CA THR A 318 -13.21 -7.05 -16.85
C THR A 318 -12.23 -5.91 -17.21
N LEU A 319 -11.06 -6.24 -17.72
CA LEU A 319 -9.99 -5.29 -18.09
C LEU A 319 -10.13 -4.74 -19.52
N THR A 320 -11.04 -5.26 -20.33
CA THR A 320 -11.23 -4.83 -21.74
C THR A 320 -11.31 -3.31 -21.93
N PRO A 321 -11.94 -2.52 -21.02
CA PRO A 321 -11.97 -1.06 -21.17
C PRO A 321 -10.60 -0.37 -21.16
N LEU A 322 -9.55 -1.05 -20.73
CA LEU A 322 -8.16 -0.54 -20.75
C LEU A 322 -7.44 -0.85 -22.07
N ALA A 323 -8.03 -1.68 -22.93
CA ALA A 323 -7.42 -1.98 -24.22
C ALA A 323 -7.28 -0.69 -25.05
N HIS A 324 -6.07 -0.43 -25.50
CA HIS A 324 -5.72 0.73 -26.31
C HIS A 324 -4.73 0.31 -27.40
N GLN A 325 -4.91 0.82 -28.61
CA GLN A 325 -4.01 0.56 -29.72
C GLN A 325 -3.06 1.73 -29.95
N ALA A 326 -1.79 1.40 -30.19
CA ALA A 326 -0.79 2.35 -30.63
C ALA A 326 0.20 1.60 -31.56
N ASP A 327 0.12 1.84 -32.85
CA ASP A 327 0.85 1.08 -33.90
C ASP A 327 2.34 0.91 -33.65
N TYR A 328 2.95 1.84 -32.92
CA TYR A 328 4.38 1.77 -32.60
C TYR A 328 4.71 0.88 -31.37
N LEU A 329 3.71 0.34 -30.66
CA LEU A 329 3.88 -0.51 -29.47
C LEU A 329 3.15 -1.85 -29.57
N ASN A 330 1.99 -1.89 -30.23
CA ASN A 330 1.12 -3.06 -30.30
C ASN A 330 0.35 -3.09 -31.62
N ALA A 331 1.08 -3.14 -32.73
CA ALA A 331 0.48 -3.27 -34.06
C ALA A 331 -0.40 -4.54 -34.17
N ASP A 332 -1.49 -4.47 -34.93
CA ASP A 332 -2.44 -5.57 -35.05
C ASP A 332 -1.79 -6.84 -35.62
N ASP A 333 -0.91 -6.71 -36.60
CA ASP A 333 -0.18 -7.82 -37.22
C ASP A 333 0.82 -8.49 -36.25
N ASP A 334 1.44 -7.75 -35.34
CA ASP A 334 2.28 -8.30 -34.28
C ASP A 334 1.45 -9.10 -33.28
N THR A 335 0.28 -8.58 -32.88
CA THR A 335 -0.64 -9.28 -31.99
C THR A 335 -1.20 -10.54 -32.65
N GLU A 336 -1.56 -10.49 -33.94
CA GLU A 336 -1.98 -11.65 -34.74
C GLU A 336 -0.86 -12.68 -34.89
N ALA A 337 0.41 -12.24 -34.94
CA ALA A 337 1.59 -13.11 -34.94
C ALA A 337 1.92 -13.73 -33.57
N GLY A 338 1.18 -13.34 -32.50
CA GLY A 338 1.31 -13.90 -31.15
C GLY A 338 2.18 -13.11 -30.20
N LEU A 339 2.58 -11.87 -30.53
CA LEU A 339 3.27 -10.99 -29.60
C LEU A 339 2.24 -10.39 -28.63
N PRO A 340 2.44 -10.50 -27.29
CA PRO A 340 1.47 -10.01 -26.32
C PRO A 340 1.35 -8.49 -26.34
N ASP A 341 0.11 -7.99 -26.35
CA ASP A 341 -0.18 -6.58 -26.07
C ASP A 341 -0.08 -6.29 -24.56
N LEU A 342 0.75 -5.32 -24.18
CA LEU A 342 0.97 -4.91 -22.80
C LEU A 342 0.28 -3.58 -22.45
N LEU A 343 -0.21 -2.80 -23.43
CA LEU A 343 -0.81 -1.50 -23.18
C LEU A 343 -2.09 -1.60 -22.34
N GLY A 344 -2.90 -2.64 -22.54
CA GLY A 344 -4.09 -2.92 -21.75
C GLY A 344 -3.81 -3.32 -20.28
N ARG A 345 -2.55 -3.47 -19.89
CA ARG A 345 -2.14 -3.86 -18.52
C ARG A 345 -1.89 -2.68 -17.57
N SER A 346 -1.99 -1.44 -18.04
CA SER A 346 -1.77 -0.23 -17.22
C SER A 346 -2.31 1.01 -17.91
N LEU A 347 -2.63 2.06 -17.15
CA LEU A 347 -2.81 3.42 -17.68
C LEU A 347 -1.47 4.12 -17.99
N ARG A 348 -0.37 3.57 -17.51
CA ARG A 348 0.98 4.07 -17.77
C ARG A 348 1.55 3.34 -18.98
N THR A 349 2.11 4.07 -19.92
CA THR A 349 2.84 3.47 -21.03
C THR A 349 4.13 2.87 -20.50
N THR A 350 5.11 3.69 -20.15
CA THR A 350 6.36 3.21 -19.59
C THR A 350 6.18 2.84 -18.11
N ARG A 351 6.52 1.60 -17.75
CA ARG A 351 6.53 1.13 -16.37
C ARG A 351 7.61 0.09 -16.13
N ARG A 352 8.15 0.07 -14.93
CA ARG A 352 9.15 -0.92 -14.52
C ARG A 352 8.47 -2.23 -14.07
N PRO A 353 9.20 -3.36 -14.03
CA PRO A 353 8.67 -4.65 -13.60
C PRO A 353 8.60 -4.75 -12.06
N ASP A 354 7.72 -3.98 -11.43
CA ASP A 354 7.50 -4.03 -9.98
C ASP A 354 7.04 -5.41 -9.50
N ILE A 355 6.58 -6.24 -10.42
CA ILE A 355 6.22 -7.63 -10.14
C ILE A 355 7.41 -8.50 -9.72
N LEU A 356 8.65 -8.18 -10.13
CA LEU A 356 9.84 -9.01 -9.86
C LEU A 356 10.07 -9.21 -8.35
N LYS A 357 10.04 -8.13 -7.57
CA LYS A 357 10.22 -8.20 -6.11
C LYS A 357 9.12 -9.02 -5.43
N ILE A 358 7.89 -8.90 -5.92
CA ILE A 358 6.74 -9.68 -5.46
C ILE A 358 6.95 -11.16 -5.78
N ALA A 359 7.26 -11.51 -7.03
CA ALA A 359 7.48 -12.88 -7.47
C ALA A 359 8.61 -13.56 -6.70
N VAL A 360 9.73 -12.86 -6.49
CA VAL A 360 10.87 -13.36 -5.70
C VAL A 360 10.45 -13.65 -4.26
N THR A 361 9.70 -12.75 -3.63
CA THR A 361 9.21 -12.93 -2.26
C THR A 361 8.24 -14.10 -2.16
N LEU A 362 7.27 -14.20 -3.07
CA LEU A 362 6.34 -15.33 -3.14
C LEU A 362 7.06 -16.66 -3.34
N LYS A 363 8.05 -16.69 -4.23
CA LYS A 363 8.82 -17.91 -4.52
C LYS A 363 9.70 -18.33 -3.35
N ALA A 364 10.26 -17.38 -2.60
CA ALA A 364 11.15 -17.64 -1.49
C ALA A 364 10.42 -18.05 -0.21
N LEU A 365 9.33 -17.37 0.14
CA LEU A 365 8.60 -17.58 1.39
C LEU A 365 7.37 -18.46 1.22
N GLY A 366 6.83 -18.52 0.02
CA GLY A 366 5.54 -19.14 -0.23
C GLY A 366 4.39 -18.43 0.47
N ARG A 367 3.17 -18.96 0.30
CA ARG A 367 1.99 -18.43 0.99
C ARG A 367 2.12 -18.54 2.52
N GLN A 368 2.65 -19.67 3.00
CA GLN A 368 2.79 -19.96 4.43
C GLN A 368 3.76 -18.99 5.11
N GLY A 369 4.95 -18.75 4.54
CA GLY A 369 5.91 -17.81 5.14
C GLY A 369 5.41 -16.37 5.19
N LEU A 370 4.64 -15.92 4.17
CA LEU A 370 3.96 -14.63 4.23
C LEU A 370 2.83 -14.63 5.27
N GLY A 371 2.06 -15.72 5.37
CA GLY A 371 1.04 -15.90 6.39
C GLY A 371 1.60 -15.81 7.81
N ASP A 372 2.75 -16.43 8.07
CA ASP A 372 3.44 -16.37 9.37
C ASP A 372 3.85 -14.92 9.74
N LEU A 373 4.26 -14.11 8.77
CA LEU A 373 4.57 -12.69 9.01
C LEU A 373 3.29 -11.89 9.33
N VAL A 374 2.20 -12.15 8.63
CA VAL A 374 0.88 -11.55 8.90
C VAL A 374 0.43 -11.92 10.32
N ASP A 375 0.48 -13.19 10.70
CA ASP A 375 0.05 -13.69 12.00
C ASP A 375 0.85 -13.08 13.15
N ARG A 376 2.18 -12.94 12.99
CA ARG A 376 3.05 -12.25 13.97
C ARG A 376 2.64 -10.79 14.16
N THR A 377 2.37 -10.09 13.07
CA THR A 377 2.00 -8.67 13.12
C THR A 377 0.64 -8.47 13.81
N LEU A 378 -0.34 -9.34 13.52
CA LEU A 378 -1.62 -9.35 14.21
C LEU A 378 -1.48 -9.71 15.71
N THR A 379 -0.58 -10.64 16.03
CA THR A 379 -0.28 -11.01 17.41
C THR A 379 0.32 -9.83 18.17
N ALA A 380 1.26 -9.08 17.57
CA ALA A 380 1.82 -7.88 18.18
C ALA A 380 0.73 -6.83 18.51
N ALA A 381 -0.23 -6.61 17.60
CA ALA A 381 -1.34 -5.69 17.84
C ALA A 381 -2.24 -6.14 19.01
N ARG A 382 -2.56 -7.43 19.08
CA ARG A 382 -3.31 -8.01 20.20
C ARG A 382 -2.55 -7.89 21.53
N THR A 383 -1.25 -8.14 21.51
CA THR A 383 -0.38 -7.96 22.68
C THR A 383 -0.36 -6.51 23.17
N LEU A 384 -0.29 -5.54 22.24
CA LEU A 384 -0.39 -4.12 22.63
C LEU A 384 -1.75 -3.81 23.27
N ALA A 385 -2.84 -4.32 22.69
CA ALA A 385 -4.18 -4.14 23.26
C ALA A 385 -4.28 -4.77 24.67
N ASP A 386 -3.72 -5.97 24.89
CA ASP A 386 -3.69 -6.62 26.20
C ASP A 386 -2.88 -5.82 27.23
N LEU A 387 -1.75 -5.24 26.82
CA LEU A 387 -0.93 -4.36 27.67
C LEU A 387 -1.68 -3.08 28.07
N ILE A 388 -2.43 -2.50 27.14
CA ILE A 388 -3.25 -1.31 27.38
C ILE A 388 -4.41 -1.63 28.35
N ASP A 389 -5.15 -2.72 28.11
CA ASP A 389 -6.26 -3.15 28.98
C ASP A 389 -5.80 -3.48 30.41
N ALA A 390 -4.58 -4.00 30.58
CA ALA A 390 -4.00 -4.30 31.88
C ALA A 390 -3.42 -3.07 32.60
N HIS A 391 -3.25 -1.95 31.91
CA HIS A 391 -2.57 -0.78 32.44
C HIS A 391 -3.57 0.27 32.99
N PRO A 392 -3.54 0.61 34.29
CA PRO A 392 -4.54 1.50 34.91
C PRO A 392 -4.55 2.93 34.34
N GLY A 393 -3.50 3.34 33.67
CA GLY A 393 -3.35 4.69 33.11
C GLY A 393 -3.82 4.86 31.66
N TYR A 394 -4.29 3.79 31.04
CA TYR A 394 -4.68 3.84 29.62
C TYR A 394 -6.11 3.35 29.37
N GLU A 395 -6.66 3.79 28.28
CA GLU A 395 -7.96 3.39 27.75
C GLU A 395 -7.76 2.82 26.33
N LEU A 396 -8.26 1.62 26.06
CA LEU A 396 -8.33 1.01 24.74
C LEU A 396 -9.67 1.40 24.09
N HIS A 397 -9.63 1.87 22.84
CA HIS A 397 -10.86 2.16 22.09
C HIS A 397 -11.67 0.90 21.82
N SER A 398 -11.02 -0.09 21.23
CA SER A 398 -11.60 -1.39 20.90
C SER A 398 -10.50 -2.40 20.61
N ARG A 399 -10.83 -3.69 20.69
CA ARG A 399 -9.89 -4.75 20.27
C ARG A 399 -9.57 -4.64 18.78
N PRO A 400 -8.29 -4.71 18.37
CA PRO A 400 -7.91 -4.56 16.98
C PRO A 400 -8.41 -5.74 16.13
N THR A 401 -8.98 -5.42 14.97
CA THR A 401 -9.33 -6.41 13.93
C THR A 401 -8.10 -6.76 13.08
N LEU A 402 -7.32 -5.75 12.72
CA LEU A 402 -6.03 -5.89 12.02
C LEU A 402 -4.88 -5.47 12.94
N THR A 403 -3.93 -4.70 12.43
CA THR A 403 -2.72 -4.34 13.17
C THR A 403 -2.74 -2.91 13.72
N THR A 404 -3.89 -2.24 13.67
CA THR A 404 -4.08 -0.88 14.19
C THR A 404 -4.75 -0.91 15.56
N VAL A 405 -4.11 -0.27 16.55
CA VAL A 405 -4.58 -0.15 17.93
C VAL A 405 -4.82 1.32 18.24
N LEU A 406 -6.04 1.66 18.67
CA LEU A 406 -6.41 2.99 19.13
C LEU A 406 -6.47 3.02 20.66
N PHE A 407 -5.73 3.94 21.26
CA PHE A 407 -5.61 4.05 22.71
C PHE A 407 -5.37 5.50 23.14
N ARG A 408 -5.57 5.79 24.43
CA ARG A 408 -5.22 7.08 25.02
C ARG A 408 -4.94 6.95 26.52
N PRO A 409 -4.13 7.84 27.11
CA PRO A 409 -4.05 7.98 28.55
C PRO A 409 -5.39 8.38 29.14
N HIS A 410 -5.78 7.81 30.28
CA HIS A 410 -7.01 8.16 30.96
C HIS A 410 -7.08 9.66 31.28
N GLY A 411 -8.23 10.29 30.97
CA GLY A 411 -8.48 11.70 31.23
C GLY A 411 -7.74 12.68 30.30
N ALA A 412 -6.97 12.21 29.35
CA ALA A 412 -6.32 13.07 28.37
C ALA A 412 -7.34 13.65 27.38
N ASP A 413 -7.34 14.96 27.22
CA ASP A 413 -8.12 15.64 26.20
C ASP A 413 -7.41 15.63 24.83
N ASP A 414 -8.12 16.07 23.78
CA ASP A 414 -7.61 16.09 22.40
C ASP A 414 -6.34 16.94 22.25
N ALA A 415 -6.23 18.05 23.00
CA ALA A 415 -5.05 18.93 22.95
C ALA A 415 -3.82 18.26 23.56
N THR A 416 -4.00 17.55 24.68
CA THR A 416 -2.97 16.73 25.32
C THR A 416 -2.48 15.64 24.40
N LEU A 417 -3.38 14.88 23.77
CA LEU A 417 -3.02 13.81 22.81
C LEU A 417 -2.26 14.35 21.61
N ALA A 418 -2.70 15.49 21.07
CA ALA A 418 -2.01 16.15 19.96
C ALA A 418 -0.61 16.61 20.36
N THR A 419 -0.43 17.05 21.61
CA THR A 419 0.87 17.48 22.15
C THR A 419 1.81 16.29 22.35
N ILE A 420 1.38 15.22 23.05
CA ILE A 420 2.15 13.98 23.24
C ILE A 420 2.68 13.49 21.90
N ARG A 421 1.79 13.34 20.91
CA ARG A 421 2.15 12.86 19.59
C ARG A 421 3.22 13.73 18.90
N ARG A 422 3.06 15.06 18.93
CA ARG A 422 4.01 15.99 18.30
C ARG A 422 5.35 16.01 19.01
N THR A 423 5.36 15.94 20.33
CA THR A 423 6.60 15.93 21.12
C THR A 423 7.40 14.67 20.85
N LEU A 424 6.79 13.48 20.93
CA LEU A 424 7.43 12.21 20.60
C LEU A 424 8.01 12.19 19.19
N LEU A 425 7.26 12.74 18.20
CA LEU A 425 7.71 12.84 16.81
C LEU A 425 8.90 13.81 16.68
N THR A 426 8.84 15.00 17.31
CA THR A 426 9.90 16.03 17.19
C THR A 426 11.18 15.62 17.91
N GLU A 427 11.06 14.89 19.01
CA GLU A 427 12.20 14.35 19.75
C GLU A 427 12.79 13.08 19.11
N GLY A 428 12.10 12.51 18.11
CA GLY A 428 12.53 11.30 17.40
C GLY A 428 12.34 10.00 18.20
N HIS A 429 11.53 10.01 19.27
CA HIS A 429 11.37 8.88 20.18
C HIS A 429 10.31 7.89 19.71
N ALA A 430 9.21 8.37 19.12
CA ALA A 430 8.18 7.52 18.55
C ALA A 430 7.37 8.27 17.47
N VAL A 431 6.88 7.53 16.49
CA VAL A 431 5.99 8.03 15.43
C VAL A 431 4.63 7.36 15.61
N LEU A 432 3.68 8.09 16.21
CA LEU A 432 2.31 7.65 16.40
C LEU A 432 1.37 8.44 15.48
N GLY A 433 0.36 7.77 14.96
CA GLY A 433 -0.74 8.37 14.24
C GLY A 433 -1.82 8.90 15.19
N ARG A 434 -2.93 9.37 14.59
CA ARG A 434 -4.14 9.75 15.31
C ARG A 434 -5.37 9.29 14.52
N ALA A 435 -6.46 9.04 15.23
CA ALA A 435 -7.77 8.80 14.67
C ALA A 435 -8.81 9.61 15.43
N THR A 436 -9.78 10.17 14.71
CA THR A 436 -10.93 10.86 15.32
C THR A 436 -12.12 9.94 15.27
N THR A 437 -12.77 9.73 16.42
CA THR A 437 -13.98 8.94 16.56
C THR A 437 -15.09 9.80 17.15
N PRO A 438 -16.33 9.33 17.26
CA PRO A 438 -17.39 10.05 17.95
C PRO A 438 -17.07 10.40 19.43
N THR A 439 -16.13 9.67 20.05
CA THR A 439 -15.69 9.90 21.45
C THR A 439 -14.45 10.78 21.56
N GLY A 440 -14.00 11.43 20.49
CA GLY A 440 -12.85 12.34 20.47
C GLY A 440 -11.63 11.75 19.75
N LEU A 441 -10.48 12.37 20.01
CA LEU A 441 -9.20 11.99 19.43
C LEU A 441 -8.58 10.79 20.16
N TRP A 442 -7.91 9.93 19.41
CA TRP A 442 -7.16 8.77 19.90
C TRP A 442 -5.76 8.75 19.31
N LEU A 443 -4.79 8.30 20.08
CA LEU A 443 -3.49 7.88 19.54
C LEU A 443 -3.69 6.60 18.75
N LYS A 444 -2.97 6.48 17.62
CA LYS A 444 -3.03 5.34 16.72
C LYS A 444 -1.65 4.71 16.60
N ALA A 445 -1.54 3.43 16.95
CA ALA A 445 -0.39 2.60 16.66
C ALA A 445 -0.79 1.57 15.59
N THR A 446 -0.17 1.65 14.42
CA THR A 446 -0.33 0.69 13.32
C THR A 446 0.95 -0.13 13.22
N LEU A 447 0.90 -1.37 13.68
CA LEU A 447 2.06 -2.26 13.79
C LEU A 447 2.25 -3.03 12.50
N LEU A 448 3.31 -2.71 11.74
CA LEU A 448 3.66 -3.40 10.50
C LEU A 448 5.04 -4.06 10.52
N ASN A 449 5.77 -3.91 11.61
CA ASN A 449 7.03 -4.64 11.79
C ASN A 449 6.75 -6.04 12.37
N PRO A 450 6.99 -7.14 11.61
CA PRO A 450 6.70 -8.50 12.05
C PRO A 450 7.69 -9.01 13.11
N HIS A 451 8.69 -8.21 13.47
CA HIS A 451 9.70 -8.52 14.49
C HIS A 451 9.50 -7.75 15.79
N THR A 452 8.45 -6.93 15.91
CA THR A 452 8.10 -6.21 17.14
C THR A 452 7.94 -7.18 18.32
N GLN A 453 8.62 -6.90 19.44
CA GLN A 453 8.61 -7.71 20.64
C GLN A 453 7.71 -7.08 21.72
N PRO A 454 7.19 -7.86 22.69
CA PRO A 454 6.40 -7.31 23.80
C PRO A 454 7.11 -6.22 24.60
N GLY A 455 8.45 -6.30 24.71
CA GLY A 455 9.28 -5.26 25.37
C GLY A 455 9.25 -3.92 24.65
N ASP A 456 9.22 -3.93 23.32
CA ASP A 456 9.10 -2.71 22.49
C ASP A 456 7.76 -2.02 22.74
N LEU A 457 6.67 -2.80 22.80
CA LEU A 457 5.33 -2.29 23.05
C LEU A 457 5.20 -1.69 24.46
N THR A 458 5.81 -2.33 25.45
CA THR A 458 5.88 -1.78 26.81
C THR A 458 6.67 -0.47 26.83
N THR A 459 7.77 -0.37 26.08
CA THR A 459 8.57 0.85 25.95
C THR A 459 7.76 1.97 25.28
N LEU A 460 7.00 1.65 24.23
CA LEU A 460 6.13 2.62 23.57
C LEU A 460 5.11 3.23 24.55
N LEU A 461 4.46 2.41 25.39
CA LEU A 461 3.53 2.90 26.40
C LEU A 461 4.22 3.81 27.44
N LYS A 462 5.42 3.44 27.89
CA LYS A 462 6.22 4.28 28.81
C LYS A 462 6.63 5.62 28.18
N LEU A 463 6.95 5.65 26.89
CA LEU A 463 7.23 6.89 26.16
C LEU A 463 5.99 7.82 26.16
N VAL A 464 4.82 7.28 25.90
CA VAL A 464 3.58 8.04 25.96
C VAL A 464 3.29 8.53 27.38
N GLU A 465 3.44 7.67 28.40
CA GLU A 465 3.24 8.02 29.81
C GLU A 465 4.19 9.15 30.26
N GLY A 466 5.48 9.08 29.88
CA GLY A 466 6.47 10.11 30.22
C GLY A 466 6.16 11.51 29.66
N HIS A 467 5.33 11.59 28.63
CA HIS A 467 4.89 12.84 27.99
C HIS A 467 3.44 13.23 28.34
N THR A 468 2.78 12.45 29.19
CA THR A 468 1.45 12.74 29.69
C THR A 468 1.54 13.69 30.89
N PRO A 469 0.92 14.86 30.88
CA PRO A 469 0.86 15.75 32.04
C PRO A 469 0.29 15.03 33.27
N ARG A 470 0.92 15.24 34.44
CA ARG A 470 0.47 14.66 35.70
C ARG A 470 -0.66 15.48 36.31
#